data_c0f2d3c9eedafdfcbaab10e2023942f0
#
_entry.id   c0f2d3c9eedafdfcbaab10e2023942f0
#
_cell.length_a   1.000
_cell.length_b   1.000
_cell.length_c   1.000
_cell.angle_alpha   90.00
_cell.angle_beta   90.00
_cell.angle_gamma   90.00
#
_symmetry.space_group_name_H-M   'P 1'
#
loop_
_entity.id
_entity.type
_entity.pdbx_description
1 polymer ?
#
loop_
_entity_poly.entity_id
_entity_poly.type
_entity_poly.pdbx_seq_one_letter_code
_entity_poly.pdbx_strand_id
1 'polypeptide(L)'
;MDQRFVPRQQALPVRVRIPALELVAPVDPLELTDEGRLAAPDSANRTGWWRAGPEPGEQGPAVIAGHVDSRNGPAVFYELDTLSPGNRVFVDRADGSTAVFRTYRSERHAKSDFPTNRVYAETAAPELRLITCGGVFDDRSGDYLDNVIVFAVRVR
;
A
#
# COMPACT_ATOMS: atom_id res chain seq x y z
N MET A 1 0.41 -26.77 -22.20
CA MET A 1 0.25 -26.42 -20.79
C MET A 1 -0.17 -24.97 -20.65
N ASP A 2 -1.13 -24.73 -19.81
CA ASP A 2 -1.64 -23.40 -19.63
C ASP A 2 -0.80 -22.65 -18.58
N GLN A 3 0.03 -21.74 -19.05
CA GLN A 3 0.91 -20.96 -18.21
C GLN A 3 0.17 -19.93 -17.35
N ARG A 4 -1.07 -19.63 -17.69
CA ARG A 4 -1.84 -18.61 -17.01
C ARG A 4 -2.37 -19.07 -15.66
N PHE A 5 -2.36 -20.34 -15.43
CA PHE A 5 -2.95 -20.89 -14.21
C PHE A 5 -1.87 -21.26 -13.20
N VAL A 6 -1.27 -20.25 -12.62
CA VAL A 6 -0.26 -20.44 -11.56
C VAL A 6 -0.89 -20.03 -10.24
N PRO A 7 -0.95 -20.90 -9.26
CA PRO A 7 -1.46 -20.53 -7.94
C PRO A 7 -0.61 -19.42 -7.32
N ARG A 8 -1.27 -18.46 -6.72
CA ARG A 8 -0.61 -17.26 -6.17
C ARG A 8 -0.59 -17.23 -4.65
N GLN A 9 -0.75 -18.36 -4.01
CA GLN A 9 -0.91 -18.40 -2.56
C GLN A 9 0.38 -18.55 -1.77
N GLN A 10 1.53 -18.74 -2.45
CA GLN A 10 2.77 -19.02 -1.73
C GLN A 10 3.43 -17.78 -1.14
N ALA A 11 3.16 -16.62 -1.72
CA ALA A 11 3.87 -15.38 -1.37
C ALA A 11 2.93 -14.27 -0.91
N LEU A 12 1.85 -14.64 -0.21
CA LEU A 12 0.93 -13.65 0.35
C LEU A 12 1.62 -12.78 1.38
N PRO A 13 1.38 -11.45 1.37
CA PRO A 13 1.99 -10.58 2.34
C PRO A 13 1.38 -10.79 3.73
N VAL A 14 2.23 -10.81 4.75
CA VAL A 14 1.76 -10.96 6.14
C VAL A 14 2.17 -9.80 7.01
N ARG A 15 3.24 -9.08 6.66
CA ARG A 15 3.74 -7.98 7.48
C ARG A 15 4.52 -7.00 6.62
N VAL A 16 4.33 -5.70 6.86
CA VAL A 16 5.12 -4.65 6.24
C VAL A 16 5.99 -4.00 7.28
N ARG A 17 7.26 -3.72 6.93
CA ARG A 17 8.23 -3.07 7.81
C ARG A 17 8.84 -1.90 7.06
N ILE A 18 8.85 -0.73 7.69
CA ILE A 18 9.45 0.49 7.14
C ILE A 18 10.37 1.07 8.22
N PRO A 19 11.67 0.70 8.19
CA PRO A 19 12.59 1.14 9.26
C PRO A 19 12.66 2.66 9.44
N ALA A 20 12.60 3.43 8.36
CA ALA A 20 12.64 4.89 8.44
C ALA A 20 11.50 5.47 9.27
N LEU A 21 10.40 4.75 9.41
CA LEU A 21 9.23 5.18 10.20
C LEU A 21 9.14 4.40 11.51
N GLU A 22 10.10 3.52 11.79
CA GLU A 22 10.03 2.58 12.93
C GLU A 22 8.70 1.83 12.93
N LEU A 23 8.25 1.41 11.74
CA LEU A 23 6.94 0.83 11.54
C LEU A 23 7.06 -0.67 11.26
N VAL A 24 6.25 -1.45 11.97
CA VAL A 24 6.01 -2.86 11.71
C VAL A 24 4.51 -3.08 11.86
N ALA A 25 3.85 -3.57 10.82
CA ALA A 25 2.40 -3.74 10.87
C ALA A 25 1.96 -4.99 10.13
N PRO A 26 0.92 -5.66 10.63
CA PRO A 26 0.34 -6.80 9.91
C PRO A 26 -0.37 -6.32 8.64
N VAL A 27 -0.46 -7.21 7.67
CA VAL A 27 -1.11 -6.97 6.38
C VAL A 27 -2.27 -7.95 6.25
N ASP A 28 -3.47 -7.42 6.02
CA ASP A 28 -4.67 -8.22 5.77
C ASP A 28 -5.08 -8.10 4.30
N PRO A 29 -5.76 -9.09 3.74
CA PRO A 29 -6.28 -8.95 2.38
C PRO A 29 -7.46 -7.96 2.36
N LEU A 30 -7.52 -7.12 1.32
CA LEU A 30 -8.61 -6.16 1.11
C LEU A 30 -9.20 -6.35 -0.27
N GLU A 31 -10.51 -6.06 -0.37
CA GLU A 31 -11.23 -6.05 -1.63
C GLU A 31 -11.51 -4.61 -2.06
N LEU A 32 -11.89 -4.43 -3.32
CA LEU A 32 -12.45 -3.15 -3.76
C LEU A 32 -13.89 -3.04 -3.28
N THR A 33 -14.30 -1.80 -3.00
CA THR A 33 -15.71 -1.50 -2.70
C THR A 33 -16.52 -1.57 -3.99
N ASP A 34 -17.86 -1.47 -3.87
CA ASP A 34 -18.76 -1.45 -5.03
C ASP A 34 -18.47 -0.26 -5.95
N GLU A 35 -17.89 0.83 -5.42
CA GLU A 35 -17.49 1.98 -6.21
C GLU A 35 -16.13 1.82 -6.87
N GLY A 36 -15.48 0.65 -6.72
CA GLY A 36 -14.17 0.40 -7.31
C GLY A 36 -13.00 0.97 -6.54
N ARG A 37 -13.19 1.36 -5.30
CA ARG A 37 -12.12 1.85 -4.43
C ARG A 37 -11.63 0.75 -3.51
N LEU A 38 -10.36 0.82 -3.12
CA LEU A 38 -9.84 -0.13 -2.14
C LEU A 38 -10.49 0.14 -0.79
N ALA A 39 -11.04 -0.90 -0.17
CA ALA A 39 -11.64 -0.78 1.14
C ALA A 39 -10.57 -0.40 2.16
N ALA A 40 -10.96 0.34 3.20
CA ALA A 40 -10.03 0.71 4.27
C ALA A 40 -9.84 -0.47 5.21
N PRO A 41 -8.64 -0.64 5.81
CA PRO A 41 -8.47 -1.64 6.86
C PRO A 41 -9.40 -1.37 8.04
N ASP A 42 -9.83 -2.42 8.74
CA ASP A 42 -10.72 -2.28 9.89
C ASP A 42 -10.04 -1.62 11.07
N SER A 43 -8.74 -1.78 11.20
CA SER A 43 -7.99 -1.30 12.36
C SER A 43 -6.99 -0.21 11.97
N ALA A 44 -6.84 0.79 12.85
CA ALA A 44 -5.85 1.85 12.68
C ALA A 44 -4.42 1.33 12.66
N ASN A 45 -4.17 0.19 13.29
CA ASN A 45 -2.81 -0.37 13.45
C ASN A 45 -2.47 -1.47 12.47
N ARG A 46 -3.38 -1.80 11.56
CA ARG A 46 -3.17 -2.85 10.56
C ARG A 46 -3.21 -2.22 9.18
N THR A 47 -2.54 -2.88 8.22
CA THR A 47 -2.60 -2.46 6.82
C THR A 47 -3.38 -3.49 6.03
N GLY A 48 -3.72 -3.14 4.79
CA GLY A 48 -4.46 -4.04 3.93
C GLY A 48 -3.87 -4.05 2.52
N TRP A 49 -3.82 -5.24 1.95
CA TRP A 49 -3.29 -5.47 0.60
C TRP A 49 -4.44 -5.75 -0.36
N TRP A 50 -4.42 -5.10 -1.51
CA TRP A 50 -5.39 -5.33 -2.58
C TRP A 50 -5.19 -6.74 -3.14
N ARG A 51 -6.01 -7.68 -2.68
CA ARG A 51 -5.78 -9.09 -2.96
C ARG A 51 -6.04 -9.49 -4.40
N ALA A 52 -6.81 -8.70 -5.15
CA ALA A 52 -7.04 -8.96 -6.57
C ALA A 52 -5.85 -8.56 -7.43
N GLY A 53 -4.89 -7.82 -6.87
CA GLY A 53 -3.70 -7.38 -7.57
C GLY A 53 -2.50 -8.31 -7.38
N PRO A 54 -1.34 -7.91 -7.91
CA PRO A 54 -0.11 -8.69 -7.74
C PRO A 54 0.26 -8.88 -6.28
N GLU A 55 0.83 -10.04 -5.97
CA GLU A 55 1.46 -10.25 -4.69
C GLU A 55 2.76 -9.44 -4.63
N PRO A 56 3.13 -8.90 -3.45
CA PRO A 56 4.39 -8.14 -3.35
C PRO A 56 5.57 -8.96 -3.80
N GLY A 57 6.27 -8.48 -4.82
CA GLY A 57 7.40 -9.16 -5.43
C GLY A 57 7.11 -9.76 -6.79
N GLU A 58 5.84 -9.90 -7.18
CA GLU A 58 5.47 -10.26 -8.54
C GLU A 58 5.54 -9.04 -9.46
N GLN A 59 5.62 -9.28 -10.76
CA GLN A 59 5.53 -8.20 -11.73
C GLN A 59 4.22 -7.44 -11.55
N GLY A 60 4.30 -6.12 -11.65
CA GLY A 60 3.15 -5.25 -11.45
C GLY A 60 3.15 -4.61 -10.07
N PRO A 61 2.18 -3.72 -9.80
CA PRO A 61 2.13 -2.99 -8.55
C PRO A 61 1.32 -3.73 -7.50
N ALA A 62 1.94 -4.08 -6.40
CA ALA A 62 1.22 -4.51 -5.21
C ALA A 62 0.76 -3.25 -4.45
N VAL A 63 -0.47 -3.22 -3.97
CA VAL A 63 -1.05 -2.04 -3.33
C VAL A 63 -1.37 -2.36 -1.87
N ILE A 64 -0.81 -1.57 -0.97
CA ILE A 64 -1.03 -1.71 0.48
C ILE A 64 -1.51 -0.36 1.01
N ALA A 65 -2.65 -0.37 1.70
CA ALA A 65 -3.27 0.82 2.26
C ALA A 65 -3.28 0.77 3.78
N GLY A 66 -3.27 1.94 4.40
CA GLY A 66 -3.37 2.06 5.84
C GLY A 66 -3.91 3.43 6.23
N HIS A 67 -4.46 3.52 7.44
CA HIS A 67 -5.00 4.78 7.93
C HIS A 67 -3.90 5.75 8.31
N VAL A 68 -4.19 7.05 8.16
CA VAL A 68 -3.27 8.11 8.58
C VAL A 68 -3.46 8.41 10.07
N ASP A 69 -4.69 8.42 10.55
CA ASP A 69 -4.99 8.60 11.96
C ASP A 69 -6.36 8.04 12.31
N SER A 70 -6.72 8.16 13.57
CA SER A 70 -8.00 7.71 14.10
C SER A 70 -8.38 8.64 15.25
N ARG A 71 -9.53 8.38 15.87
CA ARG A 71 -9.95 9.14 17.06
C ARG A 71 -8.93 9.03 18.20
N ASN A 72 -8.15 7.97 18.22
CA ASN A 72 -7.17 7.73 19.27
C ASN A 72 -5.79 8.30 18.95
N GLY A 73 -5.64 9.01 17.82
CA GLY A 73 -4.39 9.61 17.43
C GLY A 73 -3.82 9.01 16.15
N PRO A 74 -2.50 9.14 15.95
CA PRO A 74 -1.84 8.65 14.73
C PRO A 74 -2.09 7.17 14.50
N ALA A 75 -2.32 6.81 13.23
CA ALA A 75 -2.49 5.42 12.82
C ALA A 75 -1.21 4.94 12.12
N VAL A 76 -1.27 3.75 11.53
CA VAL A 76 -0.11 3.03 11.00
C VAL A 76 0.68 3.83 9.96
N PHE A 77 -0.01 4.57 9.08
CA PHE A 77 0.63 5.35 8.01
C PHE A 77 0.65 6.85 8.27
N TYR A 78 0.62 7.24 9.54
CA TYR A 78 0.60 8.66 9.92
C TYR A 78 1.78 9.44 9.31
N GLU A 79 2.96 8.84 9.26
CA GLU A 79 4.16 9.50 8.78
C GLU A 79 4.55 9.08 7.36
N LEU A 80 3.63 8.46 6.62
CA LEU A 80 3.95 7.94 5.28
C LEU A 80 4.49 9.03 4.35
N ASP A 81 3.96 10.24 4.45
CA ASP A 81 4.37 11.35 3.61
C ASP A 81 5.78 11.88 3.93
N THR A 82 6.40 11.42 5.01
CA THR A 82 7.78 11.82 5.35
C THR A 82 8.83 10.94 4.67
N LEU A 83 8.42 9.86 4.00
CA LEU A 83 9.39 9.01 3.31
C LEU A 83 10.06 9.75 2.17
N SER A 84 11.38 9.56 2.07
CA SER A 84 12.20 10.13 1.01
C SER A 84 12.56 9.06 -0.02
N PRO A 85 12.88 9.44 -1.26
CA PRO A 85 13.41 8.47 -2.21
C PRO A 85 14.62 7.74 -1.64
N GLY A 86 14.66 6.42 -1.84
CA GLY A 86 15.73 5.59 -1.33
C GLY A 86 15.45 4.87 -0.02
N ASN A 87 14.35 5.21 0.64
CA ASN A 87 13.96 4.46 1.85
C ASN A 87 13.52 3.04 1.47
N ARG A 88 13.79 2.09 2.36
CA ARG A 88 13.45 0.71 2.10
C ARG A 88 12.17 0.31 2.79
N VAL A 89 11.39 -0.51 2.09
CA VAL A 89 10.15 -1.12 2.59
C VAL A 89 10.29 -2.62 2.44
N PHE A 90 10.07 -3.35 3.52
CA PHE A 90 10.17 -4.80 3.55
C PHE A 90 8.78 -5.39 3.68
N VAL A 91 8.45 -6.34 2.82
CA VAL A 91 7.19 -7.06 2.92
C VAL A 91 7.52 -8.53 3.19
N ASP A 92 7.20 -8.98 4.40
CA ASP A 92 7.39 -10.37 4.79
C ASP A 92 6.21 -11.17 4.27
N ARG A 93 6.49 -12.34 3.70
CA ARG A 93 5.50 -13.14 3.01
C ARG A 93 5.26 -14.47 3.71
N ALA A 94 4.11 -15.07 3.43
CA ALA A 94 3.67 -16.29 4.13
C ALA A 94 4.59 -17.48 3.90
N ASP A 95 5.36 -17.49 2.81
CA ASP A 95 6.31 -18.56 2.51
C ASP A 95 7.64 -18.41 3.25
N GLY A 96 7.76 -17.42 4.14
CA GLY A 96 8.97 -17.14 4.90
C GLY A 96 9.95 -16.22 4.19
N SER A 97 9.67 -15.81 2.95
CA SER A 97 10.53 -14.91 2.20
C SER A 97 10.16 -13.44 2.46
N THR A 98 11.04 -12.55 2.05
CA THR A 98 10.83 -11.10 2.18
C THR A 98 11.10 -10.45 0.83
N ALA A 99 10.16 -9.64 0.36
CA ALA A 99 10.37 -8.78 -0.78
C ALA A 99 10.81 -7.41 -0.28
N VAL A 100 11.86 -6.86 -0.88
CA VAL A 100 12.42 -5.56 -0.48
C VAL A 100 12.20 -4.57 -1.60
N PHE A 101 11.69 -3.39 -1.23
CA PHE A 101 11.41 -2.32 -2.17
C PHE A 101 12.15 -1.06 -1.75
N ARG A 102 12.46 -0.23 -2.75
CA ARG A 102 13.08 1.07 -2.53
C ARG A 102 12.14 2.14 -3.05
N THR A 103 11.81 3.10 -2.21
CA THR A 103 10.94 4.20 -2.61
C THR A 103 11.63 5.07 -3.65
N TYR A 104 10.85 5.59 -4.61
CA TYR A 104 11.41 6.48 -5.62
C TYR A 104 10.57 7.73 -5.82
N ARG A 105 9.34 7.77 -5.30
CA ARG A 105 8.46 8.91 -5.51
C ARG A 105 7.36 8.92 -4.44
N SER A 106 6.98 10.12 -4.01
CA SER A 106 5.84 10.33 -3.13
C SER A 106 4.97 11.42 -3.75
N GLU A 107 3.66 11.20 -3.80
CA GLU A 107 2.72 12.14 -4.40
C GLU A 107 1.51 12.31 -3.50
N ARG A 108 0.89 13.49 -3.58
CA ARG A 108 -0.39 13.76 -2.95
C ARG A 108 -1.38 14.15 -4.03
N HIS A 109 -2.54 13.53 -4.02
CA HIS A 109 -3.59 13.78 -5.00
C HIS A 109 -4.91 13.96 -4.29
N ALA A 110 -5.73 14.90 -4.79
CA ALA A 110 -7.11 15.01 -4.31
C ALA A 110 -7.84 13.68 -4.56
N LYS A 111 -8.68 13.26 -3.62
CA LYS A 111 -9.46 12.02 -3.78
C LYS A 111 -10.35 12.09 -5.02
N SER A 112 -10.80 13.30 -5.37
CA SER A 112 -11.58 13.51 -6.59
C SER A 112 -10.77 13.37 -7.87
N ASP A 113 -9.46 13.31 -7.78
CA ASP A 113 -8.53 13.21 -8.93
C ASP A 113 -7.48 12.13 -8.66
N PHE A 114 -7.91 10.99 -8.17
CA PHE A 114 -7.02 9.89 -7.84
C PHE A 114 -6.40 9.32 -9.11
N PRO A 115 -5.06 9.13 -9.17
CA PRO A 115 -4.39 8.65 -10.39
C PRO A 115 -4.51 7.13 -10.52
N THR A 116 -5.71 6.63 -10.77
CA THR A 116 -6.03 5.20 -10.76
C THR A 116 -5.09 4.38 -11.64
N ASN A 117 -4.82 4.84 -12.86
CA ASN A 117 -3.97 4.07 -13.78
C ASN A 117 -2.54 3.96 -13.28
N ARG A 118 -2.01 5.02 -12.69
CA ARG A 118 -0.64 5.00 -12.19
C ARG A 118 -0.48 4.11 -10.97
N VAL A 119 -1.55 3.94 -10.22
CA VAL A 119 -1.55 3.09 -9.02
C VAL A 119 -1.75 1.62 -9.38
N TYR A 120 -2.71 1.33 -10.24
CA TYR A 120 -3.17 -0.05 -10.46
C TYR A 120 -2.75 -0.67 -11.79
N ALA A 121 -2.32 0.13 -12.77
CA ALA A 121 -1.96 -0.41 -14.08
C ALA A 121 -0.65 -1.19 -13.99
N GLU A 122 -0.50 -2.16 -14.90
CA GLU A 122 0.68 -3.01 -14.98
C GLU A 122 1.97 -2.20 -15.10
N THR A 123 3.03 -2.69 -14.44
CA THR A 123 4.37 -2.14 -14.56
C THR A 123 5.32 -3.23 -15.04
N ALA A 124 6.41 -2.83 -15.68
CA ALA A 124 7.40 -3.78 -16.20
C ALA A 124 8.14 -4.51 -15.08
N ALA A 125 8.39 -3.81 -13.98
CA ALA A 125 9.08 -4.37 -12.81
C ALA A 125 8.08 -4.63 -11.69
N PRO A 126 8.42 -5.49 -10.73
CA PRO A 126 7.65 -5.56 -9.49
C PRO A 126 7.72 -4.25 -8.75
N GLU A 127 6.58 -3.69 -8.40
CA GLU A 127 6.49 -2.41 -7.71
C GLU A 127 5.53 -2.50 -6.53
N LEU A 128 5.60 -1.49 -5.67
CA LEU A 128 4.76 -1.37 -4.49
C LEU A 128 4.16 0.03 -4.46
N ARG A 129 2.91 0.11 -4.05
CA ARG A 129 2.22 1.37 -3.78
C ARG A 129 1.75 1.35 -2.34
N LEU A 130 2.17 2.34 -1.56
CA LEU A 130 1.67 2.53 -0.20
C LEU A 130 0.72 3.72 -0.23
N ILE A 131 -0.49 3.58 0.31
CA ILE A 131 -1.52 4.60 0.18
C ILE A 131 -2.10 4.92 1.55
N THR A 132 -2.26 6.21 1.84
CA THR A 132 -2.99 6.68 3.01
C THR A 132 -3.70 7.99 2.68
N CYS A 133 -4.49 8.50 3.62
CA CYS A 133 -5.14 9.79 3.50
C CYS A 133 -4.18 10.92 3.84
N GLY A 134 -4.50 12.15 3.44
CA GLY A 134 -3.67 13.30 3.76
C GLY A 134 -4.34 14.60 3.36
N GLY A 135 -3.58 15.70 3.49
CA GLY A 135 -4.07 17.03 3.14
C GLY A 135 -4.96 17.64 4.22
N VAL A 136 -5.91 18.44 3.78
CA VAL A 136 -6.83 19.13 4.68
C VAL A 136 -7.91 18.18 5.17
N PHE A 137 -8.19 18.22 6.46
CA PHE A 137 -9.30 17.47 7.03
C PHE A 137 -10.61 18.19 6.77
N ASP A 138 -11.59 17.48 6.22
CA ASP A 138 -12.92 18.03 5.91
C ASP A 138 -13.91 17.63 7.02
N ASP A 139 -14.33 18.59 7.82
CA ASP A 139 -15.27 18.33 8.91
C ASP A 139 -16.65 17.83 8.42
N ARG A 140 -17.01 18.17 7.20
CA ARG A 140 -18.31 17.77 6.66
C ARG A 140 -18.38 16.29 6.34
N SER A 141 -17.32 15.77 5.72
CA SER A 141 -17.25 14.35 5.39
C SER A 141 -16.67 13.51 6.51
N GLY A 142 -15.94 14.14 7.45
CA GLY A 142 -15.25 13.43 8.49
C GLY A 142 -13.99 12.72 7.99
N ASP A 143 -13.40 13.21 6.89
CA ASP A 143 -12.27 12.55 6.25
C ASP A 143 -11.32 13.59 5.66
N TYR A 144 -10.15 13.14 5.26
CA TYR A 144 -9.17 13.97 4.56
C TYR A 144 -9.53 14.11 3.09
N LEU A 145 -9.17 15.24 2.48
CA LEU A 145 -9.50 15.52 1.09
C LEU A 145 -8.57 14.83 0.09
N ASP A 146 -7.37 14.42 0.53
CA ASP A 146 -6.34 13.90 -0.36
C ASP A 146 -5.94 12.48 0.00
N ASN A 147 -5.31 11.81 -0.96
CA ASN A 147 -4.54 10.59 -0.73
C ASN A 147 -3.06 10.88 -0.87
N VAL A 148 -2.25 10.23 -0.05
CA VAL A 148 -0.79 10.20 -0.20
C VAL A 148 -0.44 8.83 -0.77
N ILE A 149 0.37 8.83 -1.82
CA ILE A 149 0.80 7.61 -2.50
C ILE A 149 2.32 7.58 -2.55
N VAL A 150 2.91 6.52 -2.02
CA VAL A 150 4.36 6.30 -2.10
C VAL A 150 4.60 5.19 -3.10
N PHE A 151 5.46 5.46 -4.08
CA PHE A 151 5.83 4.53 -5.14
C PHE A 151 7.18 3.92 -4.83
N ALA A 152 7.28 2.62 -4.92
CA ALA A 152 8.53 1.90 -4.67
C ALA A 152 8.72 0.79 -5.71
N VAL A 153 9.97 0.45 -5.97
CA VAL A 153 10.35 -0.59 -6.92
C VAL A 153 11.16 -1.65 -6.20
N ARG A 154 10.99 -2.90 -6.62
CA ARG A 154 11.68 -4.01 -5.97
C ARG A 154 13.19 -3.90 -6.14
N VAL A 155 13.91 -4.19 -5.06
CA VAL A 155 15.37 -4.25 -5.01
C VAL A 155 15.78 -5.71 -5.06
N ARG A 156 16.83 -5.97 -5.75
CA ARG A 156 17.41 -7.32 -5.81
C ARG A 156 18.38 -7.56 -4.68
#